data_12c3340a8a84eaea81830fad890d0a49
#
_entry.id   12c3340a8a84eaea81830fad890d0a49
#
_cell.length_a   1.000
_cell.length_b   1.000
_cell.length_c   1.000
_cell.angle_alpha   90.00
_cell.angle_beta   90.00
_cell.angle_gamma   90.00
#
_symmetry.space_group_name_H-M   'P 1'
#
loop_
_entity.id
_entity.type
_entity.pdbx_description
1 polymer ?
#
loop_
_entity_poly.entity_id
_entity_poly.type
_entity_poly.pdbx_seq_one_letter_code
_entity_poly.pdbx_strand_id
1 'polypeptide(L)'
;VVINAVLPEAVSEELCADLRPEFDREGHLYQNEFNGRQTLRVGGVTKYSSHFPTLLLHPTVLAIADAILKPHCEVYQVGSTTAIEILPGEDAQVLHADDACYPSHLLPFEIQISALWALDDFTLENGATRVVPKEMGVEKPEDAREEHVVQAVMPRGSVVIYLGSTIHGGGANQSDAPRKAVVN
;
A
#
# COMPACT_ATOMS: atom_id res chain seq x y z
N VAL A 1 7.36 3.76 -7.78
CA VAL A 1 7.70 5.19 -7.77
C VAL A 1 7.00 5.88 -6.60
N VAL A 2 7.66 6.85 -5.97
CA VAL A 2 7.05 7.72 -4.94
C VAL A 2 6.77 9.08 -5.58
N ILE A 3 5.56 9.60 -5.34
CA ILE A 3 5.13 10.94 -5.76
C ILE A 3 4.69 11.69 -4.51
N ASN A 4 5.45 12.74 -4.17
CA ASN A 4 5.28 13.43 -2.90
C ASN A 4 4.14 14.45 -2.93
N ALA A 5 3.40 14.53 -1.83
CA ALA A 5 2.45 15.58 -1.48
C ALA A 5 1.42 15.89 -2.60
N VAL A 6 0.80 14.86 -3.15
CA VAL A 6 -0.21 15.00 -4.22
C VAL A 6 -1.65 15.11 -3.70
N LEU A 7 -1.89 14.76 -2.42
CA LEU A 7 -3.16 14.97 -1.76
C LEU A 7 -3.11 16.22 -0.87
N PRO A 8 -4.16 17.04 -0.87
CA PRO A 8 -4.34 18.07 0.14
C PRO A 8 -4.39 17.46 1.55
N GLU A 9 -3.80 18.12 2.52
CA GLU A 9 -3.78 17.66 3.92
C GLU A 9 -5.19 17.42 4.47
N ALA A 10 -6.15 18.30 4.17
CA ALA A 10 -7.53 18.15 4.59
C ALA A 10 -8.15 16.81 4.15
N VAL A 11 -7.85 16.35 2.92
CA VAL A 11 -8.36 15.06 2.43
C VAL A 11 -7.81 13.89 3.25
N SER A 12 -6.54 13.95 3.64
CA SER A 12 -5.94 12.92 4.50
C SER A 12 -6.55 12.92 5.91
N GLU A 13 -6.88 14.11 6.45
CA GLU A 13 -7.54 14.25 7.76
C GLU A 13 -8.96 13.70 7.74
N GLU A 14 -9.74 14.07 6.73
CA GLU A 14 -11.11 13.59 6.54
C GLU A 14 -11.14 12.07 6.36
N LEU A 15 -10.23 11.49 5.58
CA LEU A 15 -10.09 10.04 5.45
C LEU A 15 -9.76 9.37 6.79
N CYS A 16 -8.85 9.93 7.57
CA CYS A 16 -8.52 9.41 8.89
C CYS A 16 -9.72 9.46 9.84
N ALA A 17 -10.49 10.56 9.81
CA ALA A 17 -11.70 10.73 10.62
C ALA A 17 -12.79 9.74 10.22
N ASP A 18 -13.06 9.58 8.92
CA ASP A 18 -14.06 8.65 8.40
C ASP A 18 -13.73 7.19 8.71
N LEU A 19 -12.44 6.83 8.70
CA LEU A 19 -11.98 5.45 8.89
C LEU A 19 -11.77 5.07 10.37
N ARG A 20 -11.63 6.04 11.28
CA ARG A 20 -11.37 5.76 12.69
C ARG A 20 -12.42 4.84 13.34
N PRO A 21 -13.75 5.09 13.19
CA PRO A 21 -14.76 4.20 13.74
C PRO A 21 -14.67 2.77 13.23
N GLU A 22 -14.24 2.59 11.98
CA GLU A 22 -14.12 1.28 11.33
C GLU A 22 -12.89 0.52 11.83
N PHE A 23 -11.76 1.21 11.99
CA PHE A 23 -10.59 0.63 12.64
C PHE A 23 -10.89 0.15 14.05
N ASP A 24 -11.61 0.95 14.84
CA ASP A 24 -11.99 0.60 16.22
C ASP A 24 -12.95 -0.58 16.28
N ARG A 25 -13.87 -0.69 15.32
CA ARG A 25 -14.90 -1.73 15.29
C ARG A 25 -14.38 -3.07 14.77
N GLU A 26 -13.67 -3.09 13.66
CA GLU A 26 -13.35 -4.31 12.93
C GLU A 26 -11.90 -4.44 12.46
N GLY A 27 -11.07 -3.41 12.66
CA GLY A 27 -9.69 -3.42 12.17
C GLY A 27 -8.87 -4.60 12.65
N HIS A 28 -9.15 -5.10 13.85
CA HIS A 28 -8.47 -6.24 14.48
C HIS A 28 -8.86 -7.61 13.88
N LEU A 29 -9.98 -7.70 13.14
CA LEU A 29 -10.48 -8.96 12.60
C LEU A 29 -9.54 -9.58 11.55
N TYR A 30 -8.68 -8.77 10.95
CA TYR A 30 -7.74 -9.21 9.92
C TYR A 30 -6.33 -9.48 10.46
N GLN A 31 -6.13 -9.36 11.79
CA GLN A 31 -4.84 -9.62 12.43
C GLN A 31 -4.46 -11.10 12.31
N ASN A 32 -3.27 -11.35 11.81
CA ASN A 32 -2.66 -12.68 11.70
C ASN A 32 -1.16 -12.54 11.44
N GLU A 33 -0.46 -13.65 11.23
CA GLU A 33 0.99 -13.68 10.97
C GLU A 33 1.39 -12.90 9.71
N PHE A 34 0.57 -12.96 8.67
CA PHE A 34 0.85 -12.28 7.41
C PHE A 34 0.47 -10.79 7.44
N ASN A 35 -0.71 -10.47 7.96
CA ASN A 35 -1.21 -9.09 7.99
C ASN A 35 -0.60 -8.24 9.10
N GLY A 36 0.06 -8.86 10.07
CA GLY A 36 0.55 -8.23 11.28
C GLY A 36 -0.36 -8.50 12.49
N ARG A 37 0.23 -8.63 13.66
CA ARG A 37 -0.48 -8.86 14.94
C ARG A 37 -0.91 -7.55 15.62
N GLN A 38 -0.21 -6.46 15.28
CA GLN A 38 -0.50 -5.08 15.72
C GLN A 38 -0.87 -4.20 14.53
N THR A 39 -1.39 -4.80 13.45
CA THR A 39 -1.84 -4.07 12.27
C THR A 39 -3.35 -4.21 12.14
N LEU A 40 -4.03 -3.06 12.08
CA LEU A 40 -5.47 -2.99 11.83
C LEU A 40 -5.71 -2.81 10.33
N ARG A 41 -6.75 -3.47 9.80
CA ARG A 41 -7.14 -3.36 8.39
C ARG A 41 -8.64 -3.21 8.24
N VAL A 42 -9.06 -2.34 7.34
CA VAL A 42 -10.46 -2.13 6.98
C VAL A 42 -10.59 -2.26 5.47
N GLY A 43 -11.33 -3.27 5.01
CA GLY A 43 -11.59 -3.48 3.60
C GLY A 43 -12.82 -2.72 3.11
N GLY A 44 -12.86 -2.40 1.80
CA GLY A 44 -14.01 -1.73 1.19
C GLY A 44 -14.14 -0.26 1.60
N VAL A 45 -13.05 0.48 1.62
CA VAL A 45 -12.95 1.88 2.05
C VAL A 45 -13.99 2.79 1.38
N THR A 46 -14.40 2.48 0.15
CA THR A 46 -15.47 3.20 -0.57
C THR A 46 -16.80 3.24 0.15
N LYS A 47 -17.05 2.33 1.10
CA LYS A 47 -18.28 2.32 1.90
C LYS A 47 -18.28 3.37 3.00
N TYR A 48 -17.10 3.74 3.46
CA TYR A 48 -16.92 4.46 4.72
C TYR A 48 -16.48 5.89 4.53
N SER A 49 -15.89 6.23 3.38
CA SER A 49 -15.43 7.59 3.11
C SER A 49 -15.87 8.08 1.73
N SER A 50 -16.54 9.24 1.72
CA SER A 50 -16.88 9.97 0.48
C SER A 50 -15.66 10.68 -0.12
N HIS A 51 -14.54 10.78 0.61
CA HIS A 51 -13.30 11.39 0.17
C HIS A 51 -12.39 10.41 -0.60
N PHE A 52 -12.60 9.10 -0.39
CA PHE A 52 -11.78 8.07 -1.03
C PHE A 52 -11.81 8.10 -2.58
N PRO A 53 -12.90 8.44 -3.26
CA PRO A 53 -12.88 8.60 -4.72
C PRO A 53 -11.85 9.59 -5.24
N THR A 54 -11.43 10.57 -4.44
CA THR A 54 -10.34 11.51 -4.81
C THR A 54 -9.01 10.78 -5.02
N LEU A 55 -8.74 9.74 -4.24
CA LEU A 55 -7.55 8.90 -4.37
C LEU A 55 -7.69 7.98 -5.58
N LEU A 56 -8.81 7.29 -5.64
CA LEU A 56 -9.11 6.28 -6.66
C LEU A 56 -9.10 6.86 -8.08
N LEU A 57 -9.61 8.07 -8.23
CA LEU A 57 -9.72 8.78 -9.50
C LEU A 57 -8.59 9.79 -9.73
N HIS A 58 -7.52 9.71 -8.92
CA HIS A 58 -6.41 10.65 -9.05
C HIS A 58 -5.78 10.55 -10.45
N PRO A 59 -5.68 11.65 -11.21
CA PRO A 59 -5.31 11.60 -12.62
C PRO A 59 -3.94 10.97 -12.88
N THR A 60 -2.98 11.18 -11.98
CA THR A 60 -1.64 10.56 -12.10
C THR A 60 -1.70 9.05 -11.92
N VAL A 61 -2.50 8.54 -10.95
CA VAL A 61 -2.67 7.10 -10.74
C VAL A 61 -3.35 6.47 -11.94
N LEU A 62 -4.44 7.09 -12.43
CA LEU A 62 -5.13 6.61 -13.63
C LEU A 62 -4.23 6.61 -14.88
N ALA A 63 -3.41 7.66 -15.07
CA ALA A 63 -2.49 7.72 -16.21
C ALA A 63 -1.44 6.60 -16.15
N ILE A 64 -0.93 6.27 -14.96
CA ILE A 64 0.02 5.16 -14.78
C ILE A 64 -0.68 3.82 -15.01
N ALA A 65 -1.88 3.63 -14.45
CA ALA A 65 -2.69 2.43 -14.67
C ALA A 65 -2.99 2.21 -16.15
N ASP A 66 -3.40 3.26 -16.85
CA ASP A 66 -3.65 3.24 -18.29
C ASP A 66 -2.40 2.83 -19.08
N ALA A 67 -1.26 3.40 -18.75
CA ALA A 67 -0.01 3.12 -19.45
C ALA A 67 0.47 1.66 -19.28
N ILE A 68 0.22 1.07 -18.11
CA ILE A 68 0.68 -0.27 -17.77
C ILE A 68 -0.34 -1.35 -18.18
N LEU A 69 -1.63 -1.14 -17.90
CA LEU A 69 -2.64 -2.18 -18.01
C LEU A 69 -3.35 -2.17 -19.37
N LYS A 70 -3.72 -1.00 -19.92
CA LYS A 70 -4.48 -0.90 -21.18
C LYS A 70 -3.82 -1.51 -22.41
N PRO A 71 -2.49 -1.61 -22.53
CA PRO A 71 -1.87 -2.35 -23.64
C PRO A 71 -2.26 -3.84 -23.67
N HIS A 72 -2.76 -4.39 -22.54
CA HIS A 72 -3.01 -5.80 -22.35
C HIS A 72 -4.47 -6.14 -22.02
N CYS A 73 -5.32 -5.14 -21.81
CA CYS A 73 -6.75 -5.35 -21.53
C CYS A 73 -7.60 -4.20 -22.08
N GLU A 74 -8.83 -4.50 -22.41
CA GLU A 74 -9.80 -3.49 -22.83
C GLU A 74 -10.29 -2.66 -21.64
N VAL A 75 -10.48 -3.31 -20.48
CA VAL A 75 -10.96 -2.72 -19.24
C VAL A 75 -10.20 -3.32 -18.06
N TYR A 76 -9.72 -2.48 -17.15
CA TYR A 76 -9.28 -2.89 -15.83
C TYR A 76 -10.24 -2.35 -14.77
N GLN A 77 -10.19 -2.91 -13.58
CA GLN A 77 -11.09 -2.54 -12.48
C GLN A 77 -10.34 -2.44 -11.17
N VAL A 78 -10.97 -1.81 -10.19
CA VAL A 78 -10.45 -1.77 -8.82
C VAL A 78 -10.55 -3.18 -8.23
N GLY A 79 -9.40 -3.72 -7.82
CA GLY A 79 -9.33 -5.06 -7.23
C GLY A 79 -9.71 -5.03 -5.76
N SER A 80 -9.04 -4.21 -4.97
CA SER A 80 -9.30 -4.05 -3.54
C SER A 80 -9.12 -2.60 -3.12
N THR A 81 -9.71 -2.25 -1.97
CA THR A 81 -9.51 -0.96 -1.31
C THR A 81 -9.37 -1.21 0.17
N THR A 82 -8.20 -0.98 0.74
CA THR A 82 -7.88 -1.34 2.12
C THR A 82 -7.22 -0.18 2.86
N ALA A 83 -7.78 0.19 3.99
CA ALA A 83 -7.11 1.06 4.95
C ALA A 83 -6.29 0.20 5.91
N ILE A 84 -5.09 0.69 6.24
CA ILE A 84 -4.10 -0.02 7.05
C ILE A 84 -3.60 0.93 8.13
N GLU A 85 -3.61 0.47 9.38
CA GLU A 85 -3.01 1.18 10.52
C GLU A 85 -2.02 0.25 11.21
N ILE A 86 -0.73 0.56 11.12
CA ILE A 86 0.34 -0.18 11.80
C ILE A 86 0.56 0.46 13.16
N LEU A 87 0.25 -0.28 14.22
CA LEU A 87 0.39 0.19 15.59
C LEU A 87 1.85 0.09 16.06
N PRO A 88 2.24 0.87 17.10
CA PRO A 88 3.52 0.73 17.77
C PRO A 88 3.84 -0.71 18.17
N GLY A 89 5.07 -1.15 17.92
CA GLY A 89 5.54 -2.49 18.25
C GLY A 89 5.19 -3.57 17.21
N GLU A 90 4.63 -3.20 16.05
CA GLU A 90 4.45 -4.16 14.97
C GLU A 90 5.79 -4.51 14.31
N ASP A 91 6.00 -5.79 14.08
CA ASP A 91 7.15 -6.30 13.34
C ASP A 91 7.02 -6.03 11.83
N ALA A 92 8.14 -6.11 11.10
CA ALA A 92 8.12 -5.99 9.65
C ALA A 92 7.33 -7.15 9.03
N GLN A 93 6.42 -6.81 8.12
CA GLN A 93 5.67 -7.79 7.34
C GLN A 93 6.62 -8.62 6.47
N VAL A 94 6.29 -9.89 6.31
CA VAL A 94 6.99 -10.77 5.36
C VAL A 94 6.91 -10.17 3.96
N LEU A 95 8.05 -10.12 3.28
CA LEU A 95 8.11 -9.64 1.90
C LEU A 95 7.30 -10.56 0.98
N HIS A 96 6.50 -9.98 0.10
CA HIS A 96 5.60 -10.68 -0.81
C HIS A 96 5.39 -9.87 -2.08
N ALA A 97 4.79 -10.49 -3.09
CA ALA A 97 4.27 -9.84 -4.28
C ALA A 97 2.75 -9.99 -4.30
N ASP A 98 2.02 -8.93 -4.62
CA ASP A 98 0.55 -8.91 -4.59
C ASP A 98 -0.06 -9.85 -5.64
N ASP A 99 0.62 -10.03 -6.76
CA ASP A 99 0.18 -10.89 -7.86
C ASP A 99 0.48 -12.38 -7.66
N ALA A 100 1.13 -12.76 -6.57
CA ALA A 100 1.49 -14.15 -6.27
C ALA A 100 0.29 -15.10 -6.15
N CYS A 101 -0.92 -14.57 -5.93
CA CYS A 101 -2.16 -15.35 -5.92
C CYS A 101 -2.72 -15.64 -7.33
N TYR A 102 -2.13 -15.07 -8.37
CA TYR A 102 -2.46 -15.30 -9.77
C TYR A 102 -1.36 -16.06 -10.49
N PRO A 103 -1.64 -16.71 -11.62
CA PRO A 103 -0.60 -17.33 -12.45
C PRO A 103 0.17 -16.27 -13.28
N SER A 104 0.53 -15.15 -12.65
CA SER A 104 1.18 -14.00 -13.29
C SER A 104 2.52 -14.36 -13.94
N HIS A 105 3.24 -15.35 -13.36
CA HIS A 105 4.49 -15.86 -13.91
C HIS A 105 4.38 -16.48 -15.33
N LEU A 106 3.15 -16.75 -15.78
CA LEU A 106 2.88 -17.22 -17.15
C LEU A 106 2.64 -16.07 -18.14
N LEU A 107 2.54 -14.85 -17.65
CA LEU A 107 2.21 -13.69 -18.47
C LEU A 107 3.45 -12.82 -18.69
N PRO A 108 3.68 -12.32 -19.91
CA PRO A 108 4.81 -11.44 -20.23
C PRO A 108 4.53 -9.96 -19.90
N PHE A 109 3.52 -9.67 -19.08
CA PHE A 109 3.09 -8.31 -18.74
C PHE A 109 2.51 -8.24 -17.34
N GLU A 110 2.48 -7.03 -16.78
CA GLU A 110 1.89 -6.76 -15.47
C GLU A 110 0.35 -6.79 -15.54
N ILE A 111 -0.26 -7.39 -14.52
CA ILE A 111 -1.73 -7.52 -14.40
C ILE A 111 -2.32 -6.67 -13.30
N GLN A 112 -1.47 -6.09 -12.47
CA GLN A 112 -1.88 -5.30 -11.31
C GLN A 112 -0.90 -4.16 -11.04
N ILE A 113 -1.45 -3.04 -10.61
CA ILE A 113 -0.72 -1.98 -9.94
C ILE A 113 -1.37 -1.70 -8.59
N SER A 114 -0.61 -1.22 -7.64
CA SER A 114 -1.09 -0.78 -6.34
C SER A 114 -0.66 0.68 -6.10
N ALA A 115 -1.60 1.50 -5.63
CA ALA A 115 -1.34 2.86 -5.18
C ALA A 115 -1.56 2.93 -3.67
N LEU A 116 -0.47 3.05 -2.91
CA LEU A 116 -0.50 3.15 -1.46
C LEU A 116 -0.27 4.59 -1.02
N TRP A 117 -1.28 5.17 -0.39
CA TRP A 117 -1.37 6.56 0.00
C TRP A 117 -1.00 6.74 1.46
N ALA A 118 -0.08 7.65 1.73
CA ALA A 118 0.36 7.99 3.08
C ALA A 118 -0.65 8.95 3.74
N LEU A 119 -1.35 8.49 4.77
CA LEU A 119 -2.22 9.33 5.58
C LEU A 119 -1.49 9.98 6.77
N ASP A 120 -0.30 9.49 7.09
CA ASP A 120 0.69 10.06 8.01
C ASP A 120 2.03 10.17 7.27
N ASP A 121 3.01 10.86 7.85
CA ASP A 121 4.39 10.78 7.35
C ASP A 121 4.90 9.34 7.46
N PHE A 122 5.50 8.83 6.40
CA PHE A 122 6.17 7.54 6.41
C PHE A 122 7.67 7.76 6.67
N THR A 123 8.14 7.21 7.76
CA THR A 123 9.54 7.30 8.19
C THR A 123 10.17 5.91 8.31
N LEU A 124 11.48 5.86 8.44
CA LEU A 124 12.19 4.61 8.70
C LEU A 124 11.71 3.94 10.00
N GLU A 125 11.33 4.76 10.99
CA GLU A 125 11.01 4.33 12.34
C GLU A 125 9.56 3.86 12.49
N ASN A 126 8.60 4.45 11.72
CA ASN A 126 7.18 4.13 11.87
C ASN A 126 6.65 3.10 10.86
N GLY A 127 7.54 2.35 10.22
CA GLY A 127 7.15 1.27 9.34
C GLY A 127 6.84 1.69 7.91
N ALA A 128 7.60 2.65 7.33
CA ALA A 128 7.52 2.95 5.91
C ALA A 128 7.61 1.67 5.07
N THR A 129 6.82 1.59 4.01
CA THR A 129 6.73 0.40 3.16
C THR A 129 8.10 0.01 2.63
N ARG A 130 8.46 -1.23 2.83
CA ARG A 130 9.69 -1.87 2.35
C ARG A 130 9.45 -2.34 0.92
N VAL A 131 10.35 -2.02 0.02
CA VAL A 131 10.27 -2.36 -1.40
C VAL A 131 11.61 -2.90 -1.85
N VAL A 132 11.61 -3.95 -2.66
CA VAL A 132 12.80 -4.43 -3.35
C VAL A 132 12.75 -3.89 -4.79
N PRO A 133 13.60 -2.90 -5.14
CA PRO A 133 13.67 -2.38 -6.49
C PRO A 133 14.10 -3.47 -7.48
N LYS A 134 13.54 -3.44 -8.69
CA LYS A 134 13.83 -4.43 -9.73
C LYS A 134 15.32 -4.48 -10.11
N GLU A 135 16.00 -3.36 -9.97
CA GLU A 135 17.45 -3.22 -10.24
C GLU A 135 18.32 -4.07 -9.32
N MET A 136 17.78 -4.52 -8.18
CA MET A 136 18.47 -5.44 -7.26
C MET A 136 18.55 -6.87 -7.80
N GLY A 137 17.82 -7.20 -8.89
CA GLY A 137 17.88 -8.50 -9.53
C GLY A 137 17.27 -9.65 -8.70
N VAL A 138 16.43 -9.33 -7.72
CA VAL A 138 15.72 -10.32 -6.89
C VAL A 138 14.38 -10.62 -7.53
N GLU A 139 14.15 -11.87 -7.90
CA GLU A 139 12.93 -12.31 -8.59
C GLU A 139 11.88 -12.92 -7.63
N LYS A 140 12.32 -13.43 -6.47
CA LYS A 140 11.44 -14.11 -5.54
C LYS A 140 11.55 -13.53 -4.12
N PRO A 141 10.44 -13.40 -3.39
CA PRO A 141 10.45 -12.86 -2.04
C PRO A 141 11.41 -13.59 -1.08
N GLU A 142 11.53 -14.91 -1.19
CA GLU A 142 12.40 -15.73 -0.35
C GLU A 142 13.90 -15.50 -0.57
N ASP A 143 14.28 -14.93 -1.71
CA ASP A 143 15.67 -14.58 -2.05
C ASP A 143 16.03 -13.14 -1.61
N ALA A 144 15.02 -12.35 -1.20
CA ALA A 144 15.23 -10.98 -0.76
C ALA A 144 15.94 -10.94 0.60
N ARG A 145 16.87 -10.00 0.74
CA ARG A 145 17.63 -9.71 1.97
C ARG A 145 17.54 -8.23 2.30
N GLU A 146 17.88 -7.85 3.53
CA GLU A 146 17.81 -6.44 3.96
C GLU A 146 18.60 -5.49 3.06
N GLU A 147 19.73 -5.93 2.52
CA GLU A 147 20.54 -5.13 1.60
C GLU A 147 19.87 -4.82 0.26
N HIS A 148 18.82 -5.58 -0.11
CA HIS A 148 18.03 -5.36 -1.31
C HIS A 148 16.84 -4.42 -1.06
N VAL A 149 16.54 -4.10 0.19
CA VAL A 149 15.33 -3.37 0.58
C VAL A 149 15.57 -1.88 0.64
N VAL A 150 14.65 -1.13 0.08
CA VAL A 150 14.54 0.32 0.23
C VAL A 150 13.20 0.64 0.88
N GLN A 151 13.19 1.53 1.86
CA GLN A 151 11.95 1.98 2.47
C GLN A 151 11.40 3.21 1.75
N ALA A 152 10.11 3.19 1.44
CA ALA A 152 9.40 4.29 0.80
C ALA A 152 9.09 5.40 1.83
N VAL A 153 10.13 6.12 2.26
CA VAL A 153 9.99 7.30 3.12
C VAL A 153 9.37 8.42 2.32
N MET A 154 8.26 8.98 2.83
CA MET A 154 7.53 10.02 2.12
C MET A 154 6.65 10.82 3.09
N PRO A 155 6.42 12.11 2.84
CA PRO A 155 5.53 12.92 3.65
C PRO A 155 4.06 12.52 3.46
N ARG A 156 3.24 12.85 4.44
CA ARG A 156 1.77 12.74 4.37
C ARG A 156 1.23 13.31 3.05
N GLY A 157 0.19 12.69 2.52
CA GLY A 157 -0.40 13.08 1.24
C GLY A 157 0.36 12.59 0.01
N SER A 158 1.44 11.84 0.20
CA SER A 158 2.19 11.20 -0.89
C SER A 158 1.58 9.85 -1.28
N VAL A 159 1.97 9.36 -2.45
CA VAL A 159 1.60 8.04 -2.92
C VAL A 159 2.84 7.28 -3.40
N VAL A 160 2.97 6.02 -2.98
CA VAL A 160 3.89 5.08 -3.63
C VAL A 160 3.07 4.17 -4.54
N ILE A 161 3.49 4.10 -5.81
CA ILE A 161 2.87 3.25 -6.83
C ILE A 161 3.86 2.16 -7.21
N TYR A 162 3.41 0.92 -7.16
CA TYR A 162 4.21 -0.26 -7.49
C TYR A 162 3.39 -1.29 -8.27
N LEU A 163 4.09 -2.18 -8.96
CA LEU A 163 3.51 -3.25 -9.77
C LEU A 163 3.09 -4.43 -8.88
N GLY A 164 2.15 -5.24 -9.35
CA GLY A 164 1.75 -6.47 -8.66
C GLY A 164 2.92 -7.40 -8.38
N SER A 165 3.88 -7.47 -9.30
CA SER A 165 5.11 -8.29 -9.20
C SER A 165 6.17 -7.69 -8.27
N THR A 166 6.01 -6.46 -7.78
CA THR A 166 7.00 -5.81 -6.92
C THR A 166 7.03 -6.48 -5.55
N ILE A 167 8.19 -6.97 -5.15
CA ILE A 167 8.41 -7.54 -3.81
C ILE A 167 8.39 -6.38 -2.80
N HIS A 168 7.48 -6.47 -1.83
CA HIS A 168 7.29 -5.42 -0.82
C HIS A 168 6.69 -5.97 0.47
N GLY A 169 6.55 -5.10 1.48
CA GLY A 169 5.91 -5.40 2.77
C GLY A 169 5.88 -4.18 3.67
N GLY A 170 5.07 -4.20 4.71
CA GLY A 170 5.09 -3.16 5.75
C GLY A 170 6.43 -3.19 6.50
N GLY A 171 6.96 -2.02 6.85
CA GLY A 171 8.10 -1.92 7.76
C GLY A 171 7.66 -2.10 9.22
N ALA A 172 8.62 -2.42 10.10
CA ALA A 172 8.35 -2.45 11.53
C ALA A 172 8.04 -1.05 12.07
N ASN A 173 7.04 -0.93 12.92
CA ASN A 173 6.74 0.32 13.61
C ASN A 173 7.41 0.34 14.99
N GLN A 174 8.57 0.96 15.06
CA GLN A 174 9.36 1.14 16.28
C GLN A 174 9.10 2.50 16.95
N SER A 175 8.21 3.31 16.36
CA SER A 175 7.79 4.59 16.92
C SER A 175 6.72 4.42 18.00
N ASP A 176 6.37 5.51 18.68
CA ASP A 176 5.33 5.57 19.69
C ASP A 176 3.93 5.93 19.13
N ALA A 177 3.81 6.10 17.82
CA ALA A 177 2.57 6.48 17.17
C ALA A 177 2.16 5.50 16.04
N PRO A 178 0.85 5.32 15.78
CA PRO A 178 0.39 4.51 14.67
C PRO A 178 0.71 5.17 13.32
N ARG A 179 0.87 4.37 12.27
CA ARG A 179 1.08 4.83 10.89
C ARG A 179 -0.05 4.33 9.99
N LYS A 180 -0.75 5.27 9.34
CA LYS A 180 -1.94 5.01 8.53
C LYS A 180 -1.68 5.15 7.04
N ALA A 181 -2.30 4.27 6.28
CA ALA A 181 -2.30 4.25 4.83
C ALA A 181 -3.64 3.81 4.27
N VAL A 182 -3.87 4.13 3.00
CA VAL A 182 -4.91 3.47 2.18
C VAL A 182 -4.25 2.96 0.91
N VAL A 183 -4.60 1.73 0.51
CA VAL A 183 -4.14 1.11 -0.74
C VAL A 183 -5.34 0.77 -1.64
N ASN A 184 -5.16 1.02 -2.93
CA ASN A 184 -6.09 0.65 -4.00
C ASN A 184 -5.35 0.16 -5.23
#